data_f53a0beccfe710f1c6402e38f4fe6c1b
#
_entry.id   f53a0beccfe710f1c6402e38f4fe6c1b
#
_cell.length_a   1.000
_cell.length_b   1.000
_cell.length_c   1.000
_cell.angle_alpha   90.00
_cell.angle_beta   90.00
_cell.angle_gamma   90.00
#
_symmetry.space_group_name_H-M   'P 1'
#
loop_
_entity.id
_entity.type
_entity.pdbx_description
1 polymer ?
#
loop_
_entity_poly.entity_id
_entity_poly.type
_entity_poly.pdbx_seq_one_letter_code
_entity_poly.pdbx_strand_id
1 'polypeptide(L)'
;MAQKSAKSKRDLMMKVLDMGKPPQYIPAGFFMHFGVTGDAAVKAHLDYFHATGMDFVKIQFDEQRLETKEPVKTPRDWAKIPILPESWFEPSLYLLKNLIKAAKPEALIIQTLYSPYQMAKQAVPWNVLVEHVNQDAEAVSRGMENITLSLMNFVQAAARLGVDGFYMCTQGGETNRIADRALFNRTIKNFDMMLYKQVTERVPYNIMHVCDYDGSYQGFTSRFQDYPGRVVNVPLSADAQPLSMRRAAEIFKRPVMGGLERLGAISNGTPDQAKAAALEVLKTAPANFILGADCTVNAKAPIGNLRATINLAHEYRT
;
A
#
# COMPACT_ATOMS: atom_id res chain seq x y z
N MET A 1 -21.11 -36.90 9.35
CA MET A 1 -21.18 -35.67 8.53
C MET A 1 -19.97 -34.83 8.91
N ALA A 2 -19.00 -34.69 8.00
CA ALA A 2 -17.84 -33.83 8.26
C ALA A 2 -18.30 -32.37 8.35
N GLN A 3 -18.08 -31.75 9.51
CA GLN A 3 -18.27 -30.32 9.70
C GLN A 3 -17.42 -29.59 8.63
N LYS A 4 -18.07 -28.88 7.69
CA LYS A 4 -17.34 -27.98 6.78
C LYS A 4 -16.61 -26.98 7.68
N SER A 5 -15.29 -27.07 7.75
CA SER A 5 -14.48 -26.10 8.49
C SER A 5 -14.82 -24.70 7.94
N ALA A 6 -15.09 -23.76 8.84
CA ALA A 6 -15.29 -22.37 8.46
C ALA A 6 -14.09 -21.91 7.62
N LYS A 7 -14.34 -21.30 6.46
CA LYS A 7 -13.26 -20.79 5.60
C LYS A 7 -12.46 -19.74 6.36
N SER A 8 -11.14 -19.84 6.32
CA SER A 8 -10.28 -18.85 6.93
C SER A 8 -10.42 -17.49 6.21
N LYS A 9 -10.08 -16.39 6.86
CA LYS A 9 -9.98 -15.07 6.24
C LYS A 9 -9.06 -15.11 5.03
N ARG A 10 -7.97 -15.89 5.11
CA ARG A 10 -7.06 -16.15 4.01
C ARG A 10 -7.78 -16.69 2.77
N ASP A 11 -8.59 -17.75 2.92
CA ASP A 11 -9.33 -18.38 1.81
C ASP A 11 -10.33 -17.40 1.19
N LEU A 12 -10.94 -16.55 1.99
CA LEU A 12 -11.92 -15.57 1.53
C LEU A 12 -11.26 -14.44 0.75
N MET A 13 -10.14 -13.93 1.24
CA MET A 13 -9.33 -12.92 0.53
C MET A 13 -8.81 -13.45 -0.82
N MET A 14 -8.29 -14.67 -0.86
CA MET A 14 -7.82 -15.29 -2.10
C MET A 14 -8.91 -15.33 -3.18
N LYS A 15 -10.16 -15.57 -2.82
CA LYS A 15 -11.28 -15.56 -3.76
C LYS A 15 -11.53 -14.20 -4.40
N VAL A 16 -11.46 -13.12 -3.60
CA VAL A 16 -11.58 -11.75 -4.14
C VAL A 16 -10.43 -11.46 -5.10
N LEU A 17 -9.21 -11.80 -4.68
CA LEU A 17 -8.00 -11.54 -5.44
C LEU A 17 -7.94 -12.33 -6.77
N ASP A 18 -8.53 -13.51 -6.82
CA ASP A 18 -8.55 -14.36 -8.01
C ASP A 18 -9.72 -14.03 -8.98
N MET A 19 -10.47 -12.95 -8.75
CA MET A 19 -11.63 -12.58 -9.58
C MET A 19 -12.69 -13.69 -9.68
N GLY A 20 -12.71 -14.62 -8.72
CA GLY A 20 -13.68 -15.70 -8.61
C GLY A 20 -15.08 -15.19 -8.28
N LYS A 21 -16.01 -16.12 -7.97
CA LYS A 21 -17.33 -15.71 -7.46
C LYS A 21 -17.14 -14.84 -6.22
N PRO A 22 -17.84 -13.68 -6.14
CA PRO A 22 -17.75 -12.81 -4.99
C PRO A 22 -17.94 -13.63 -3.70
N PRO A 23 -17.17 -13.34 -2.64
CA PRO A 23 -17.39 -13.99 -1.36
C PRO A 23 -18.77 -13.61 -0.83
N GLN A 24 -19.27 -14.40 0.13
CA GLN A 24 -20.57 -14.12 0.76
C GLN A 24 -20.57 -12.85 1.62
N TYR A 25 -19.41 -12.24 1.84
CA TYR A 25 -19.23 -10.96 2.51
C TYR A 25 -18.15 -10.14 1.81
N ILE A 26 -18.11 -8.85 2.08
CA ILE A 26 -17.10 -7.93 1.55
C ILE A 26 -15.93 -7.89 2.52
N PRO A 27 -14.71 -8.30 2.10
CA PRO A 27 -13.53 -8.17 2.95
C PRO A 27 -13.22 -6.72 3.25
N ALA A 28 -12.57 -6.48 4.40
CA ALA A 28 -12.22 -5.13 4.83
C ALA A 28 -10.86 -5.09 5.55
N GLY A 29 -10.16 -3.96 5.42
CA GLY A 29 -8.91 -3.71 6.12
C GLY A 29 -8.55 -2.24 6.16
N PHE A 30 -8.04 -1.81 7.31
CA PHE A 30 -7.54 -0.46 7.55
C PHE A 30 -6.14 -0.54 8.14
N PHE A 31 -5.31 0.48 7.91
CA PHE A 31 -3.90 0.46 8.30
C PHE A 31 -3.57 1.70 9.11
N MET A 32 -2.70 1.54 10.12
CA MET A 32 -2.16 2.66 10.89
C MET A 32 -0.69 2.42 11.21
N HIS A 33 0.03 3.49 11.52
CA HIS A 33 1.38 3.42 12.06
C HIS A 33 1.31 3.20 13.58
N PHE A 34 2.14 2.29 14.08
CA PHE A 34 2.16 1.96 15.52
C PHE A 34 3.27 2.72 16.26
N GLY A 35 4.30 3.18 15.57
CA GLY A 35 5.42 3.93 16.18
C GLY A 35 6.30 3.12 17.14
N VAL A 36 6.32 1.78 16.98
CA VAL A 36 7.11 0.84 17.76
C VAL A 36 7.83 -0.14 16.85
N THR A 37 8.90 -0.76 17.34
CA THR A 37 9.77 -1.67 16.58
C THR A 37 9.95 -3.03 17.28
N GLY A 38 10.54 -4.01 16.59
CA GLY A 38 10.86 -5.33 17.13
C GLY A 38 9.63 -6.09 17.64
N ASP A 39 9.76 -6.73 18.80
CA ASP A 39 8.67 -7.52 19.41
C ASP A 39 7.42 -6.70 19.74
N ALA A 40 7.60 -5.43 20.09
CA ALA A 40 6.48 -4.53 20.31
C ALA A 40 5.67 -4.28 19.02
N ALA A 41 6.37 -4.18 17.88
CA ALA A 41 5.70 -4.06 16.57
C ALA A 41 4.97 -5.35 16.19
N VAL A 42 5.56 -6.53 16.42
CA VAL A 42 4.87 -7.82 16.22
C VAL A 42 3.58 -7.87 17.01
N LYS A 43 3.65 -7.56 18.32
CA LYS A 43 2.49 -7.54 19.19
C LYS A 43 1.43 -6.53 18.72
N ALA A 44 1.83 -5.32 18.37
CA ALA A 44 0.91 -4.26 17.94
C ALA A 44 0.14 -4.65 16.67
N HIS A 45 0.80 -5.25 15.68
CA HIS A 45 0.13 -5.73 14.46
C HIS A 45 -0.87 -6.86 14.75
N LEU A 46 -0.52 -7.83 15.61
CA LEU A 46 -1.41 -8.94 15.98
C LEU A 46 -2.60 -8.45 16.79
N ASP A 47 -2.37 -7.61 17.80
CA ASP A 47 -3.44 -7.03 18.62
C ASP A 47 -4.41 -6.22 17.75
N TYR A 48 -3.88 -5.41 16.83
CA TYR A 48 -4.68 -4.63 15.90
C TYR A 48 -5.50 -5.50 14.95
N PHE A 49 -4.89 -6.52 14.35
CA PHE A 49 -5.56 -7.47 13.48
C PHE A 49 -6.75 -8.16 14.18
N HIS A 50 -6.52 -8.68 15.40
CA HIS A 50 -7.58 -9.34 16.17
C HIS A 50 -8.62 -8.34 16.70
N ALA A 51 -8.18 -7.17 17.16
CA ALA A 51 -9.08 -6.17 17.73
C ALA A 51 -10.02 -5.56 16.70
N THR A 52 -9.57 -5.36 15.46
CA THR A 52 -10.39 -4.81 14.38
C THR A 52 -11.22 -5.86 13.67
N GLY A 53 -10.75 -7.10 13.61
CA GLY A 53 -11.38 -8.18 12.85
C GLY A 53 -11.11 -8.12 11.35
N MET A 54 -10.14 -7.30 10.88
CA MET A 54 -9.77 -7.16 9.47
C MET A 54 -9.37 -8.49 8.81
N ASP A 55 -9.36 -8.55 7.48
CA ASP A 55 -9.26 -9.82 6.74
C ASP A 55 -7.85 -10.22 6.34
N PHE A 56 -6.88 -9.35 6.50
CA PHE A 56 -5.46 -9.63 6.23
C PHE A 56 -4.56 -8.77 7.12
N VAL A 57 -3.34 -9.21 7.33
CA VAL A 57 -2.32 -8.44 8.07
C VAL A 57 -1.50 -7.63 7.07
N LYS A 58 -1.57 -6.31 7.17
CA LYS A 58 -0.71 -5.40 6.41
C LYS A 58 0.35 -4.84 7.34
N ILE A 59 1.61 -5.10 7.00
CA ILE A 59 2.77 -4.70 7.78
C ILE A 59 3.24 -3.33 7.33
N GLN A 60 3.40 -2.40 8.27
CA GLN A 60 3.98 -1.08 7.97
C GLN A 60 5.49 -1.19 7.76
N PHE A 61 6.06 -0.22 7.04
CA PHE A 61 7.51 -0.11 6.85
C PHE A 61 8.04 1.02 7.75
N ASP A 62 8.00 0.78 9.08
CA ASP A 62 8.34 1.78 10.10
C ASP A 62 9.68 1.48 10.79
N GLU A 63 10.26 0.30 10.52
CA GLU A 63 11.44 -0.20 11.22
C GLU A 63 12.73 0.55 10.86
N GLN A 64 12.79 1.13 9.67
CA GLN A 64 14.00 1.71 9.13
C GLN A 64 13.70 2.92 8.25
N ARG A 65 14.69 3.81 8.19
CA ARG A 65 14.65 4.98 7.33
C ARG A 65 15.97 5.08 6.57
N LEU A 66 15.89 5.39 5.26
CA LEU A 66 17.09 5.63 4.46
C LEU A 66 17.81 6.88 4.97
N GLU A 67 19.00 6.68 5.51
CA GLU A 67 19.91 7.73 5.92
C GLU A 67 21.11 7.72 4.98
N THR A 68 21.51 8.88 4.50
CA THR A 68 22.69 9.04 3.66
C THR A 68 23.88 9.46 4.53
N LYS A 69 25.06 8.85 4.30
CA LYS A 69 26.29 9.20 5.03
C LYS A 69 26.70 10.66 4.80
N GLU A 70 26.47 11.14 3.59
CA GLU A 70 26.69 12.54 3.20
C GLU A 70 25.38 13.17 2.70
N PRO A 71 25.13 14.44 3.00
CA PRO A 71 23.93 15.12 2.52
C PRO A 71 23.88 15.16 0.98
N VAL A 72 22.73 14.89 0.40
CA VAL A 72 22.45 15.03 -1.02
C VAL A 72 22.11 16.50 -1.30
N LYS A 73 23.10 17.29 -1.76
CA LYS A 73 22.98 18.74 -1.99
C LYS A 73 22.78 19.09 -3.47
N THR A 74 23.21 18.24 -4.37
CA THR A 74 23.17 18.46 -5.82
C THR A 74 22.68 17.20 -6.54
N PRO A 75 22.21 17.29 -7.79
CA PRO A 75 21.85 16.10 -8.57
C PRO A 75 22.94 15.03 -8.65
N ARG A 76 24.22 15.42 -8.69
CA ARG A 76 25.34 14.46 -8.79
C ARG A 76 25.57 13.67 -7.50
N ASP A 77 25.14 14.18 -6.35
CA ASP A 77 25.29 13.50 -5.08
C ASP A 77 24.42 12.23 -4.97
N TRP A 78 23.36 12.13 -5.77
CA TRP A 78 22.50 10.93 -5.80
C TRP A 78 23.28 9.66 -6.13
N ALA A 79 24.31 9.74 -6.97
CA ALA A 79 25.16 8.59 -7.30
C ALA A 79 25.94 8.05 -6.10
N LYS A 80 26.05 8.79 -5.00
CA LYS A 80 26.72 8.37 -3.75
C LYS A 80 25.82 7.51 -2.85
N ILE A 81 24.52 7.47 -3.10
CA ILE A 81 23.60 6.59 -2.35
C ILE A 81 23.99 5.15 -2.64
N PRO A 82 24.34 4.34 -1.62
CA PRO A 82 24.78 2.98 -1.85
C PRO A 82 23.61 2.05 -2.18
N ILE A 83 23.91 0.91 -2.80
CA ILE A 83 23.00 -0.23 -2.82
C ILE A 83 23.03 -0.86 -1.42
N LEU A 84 21.88 -0.84 -0.74
CA LEU A 84 21.74 -1.40 0.60
C LEU A 84 21.69 -2.92 0.55
N PRO A 85 22.50 -3.63 1.35
CA PRO A 85 22.48 -5.07 1.42
C PRO A 85 21.21 -5.58 2.14
N GLU A 86 20.90 -6.86 1.99
CA GLU A 86 19.79 -7.51 2.69
C GLU A 86 19.84 -7.30 4.21
N SER A 87 21.02 -7.34 4.80
CA SER A 87 21.21 -7.14 6.25
C SER A 87 20.74 -5.77 6.76
N TRP A 88 20.68 -4.77 5.88
CA TRP A 88 20.11 -3.47 6.23
C TRP A 88 18.62 -3.56 6.54
N PHE A 89 17.91 -4.51 5.91
CA PHE A 89 16.47 -4.73 6.08
C PHE A 89 16.12 -5.71 7.22
N GLU A 90 17.13 -6.17 8.00
CA GLU A 90 16.92 -7.17 9.05
C GLU A 90 15.80 -6.81 10.05
N PRO A 91 15.63 -5.57 10.54
CA PRO A 91 14.52 -5.23 11.41
C PRO A 91 13.14 -5.45 10.77
N SER A 92 12.97 -5.05 9.50
CA SER A 92 11.72 -5.30 8.76
C SER A 92 11.50 -6.79 8.45
N LEU A 93 12.56 -7.52 8.15
CA LEU A 93 12.51 -8.96 7.90
C LEU A 93 12.21 -9.74 9.18
N TYR A 94 12.72 -9.29 10.34
CA TYR A 94 12.38 -9.85 11.65
C TYR A 94 10.88 -9.72 11.94
N LEU A 95 10.31 -8.51 11.77
CA LEU A 95 8.88 -8.27 11.94
C LEU A 95 8.06 -9.17 11.01
N LEU A 96 8.40 -9.21 9.72
CA LEU A 96 7.74 -10.03 8.71
C LEU A 96 7.77 -11.52 9.09
N LYS A 97 8.93 -12.07 9.44
CA LYS A 97 9.11 -13.47 9.83
C LYS A 97 8.22 -13.87 11.00
N ASN A 98 8.15 -13.04 12.04
CA ASN A 98 7.34 -13.31 13.21
C ASN A 98 5.83 -13.22 12.92
N LEU A 99 5.39 -12.27 12.10
CA LEU A 99 3.99 -12.17 11.68
C LEU A 99 3.56 -13.31 10.75
N ILE A 100 4.43 -13.77 9.85
CA ILE A 100 4.21 -14.98 9.05
C ILE A 100 3.98 -16.17 9.99
N LYS A 101 4.86 -16.38 10.96
CA LYS A 101 4.74 -17.49 11.91
C LYS A 101 3.43 -17.45 12.69
N ALA A 102 3.02 -16.26 13.13
CA ALA A 102 1.86 -16.08 14.00
C ALA A 102 0.51 -16.09 13.28
N ALA A 103 0.40 -15.45 12.10
CA ALA A 103 -0.90 -15.14 11.50
C ALA A 103 -1.13 -15.72 10.08
N LYS A 104 -0.10 -16.23 9.40
CA LYS A 104 -0.26 -16.73 8.02
C LYS A 104 -1.28 -17.85 7.85
N PRO A 105 -1.48 -18.79 8.80
CA PRO A 105 -2.54 -19.80 8.68
C PRO A 105 -3.95 -19.20 8.63
N GLU A 106 -4.15 -18.04 9.27
CA GLU A 106 -5.44 -17.38 9.38
C GLU A 106 -5.68 -16.34 8.29
N ALA A 107 -4.65 -15.56 7.94
CA ALA A 107 -4.78 -14.39 7.07
C ALA A 107 -3.63 -14.28 6.06
N LEU A 108 -3.83 -13.52 4.97
CA LEU A 108 -2.73 -13.11 4.10
C LEU A 108 -1.81 -12.13 4.83
N ILE A 109 -0.51 -12.28 4.62
CA ILE A 109 0.53 -11.38 5.14
C ILE A 109 1.02 -10.50 3.99
N ILE A 110 0.70 -9.22 4.07
CA ILE A 110 1.00 -8.21 3.04
C ILE A 110 1.99 -7.21 3.61
N GLN A 111 3.19 -7.17 3.04
CA GLN A 111 4.26 -6.27 3.45
C GLN A 111 4.19 -4.94 2.70
N THR A 112 4.28 -3.81 3.39
CA THR A 112 4.45 -2.52 2.72
C THR A 112 5.78 -2.48 1.97
N LEU A 113 5.72 -2.04 0.72
CA LEU A 113 6.87 -1.75 -0.12
C LEU A 113 6.76 -0.32 -0.63
N TYR A 114 7.65 0.53 -0.19
CA TYR A 114 7.75 1.87 -0.73
C TYR A 114 8.29 1.85 -2.16
N SER A 115 7.84 2.79 -2.98
CA SER A 115 8.45 3.04 -4.28
C SER A 115 9.86 3.60 -4.14
N PRO A 116 10.70 3.49 -5.17
CA PRO A 116 12.01 4.16 -5.17
C PRO A 116 11.91 5.66 -4.89
N TYR A 117 10.90 6.35 -5.42
CA TYR A 117 10.65 7.77 -5.10
C TYR A 117 10.31 7.99 -3.61
N GLN A 118 9.48 7.13 -3.02
CA GLN A 118 9.14 7.21 -1.59
C GLN A 118 10.37 7.01 -0.70
N MET A 119 11.27 6.11 -1.08
CA MET A 119 12.53 5.93 -0.37
C MET A 119 13.47 7.13 -0.57
N ALA A 120 13.56 7.65 -1.80
CA ALA A 120 14.38 8.83 -2.10
C ALA A 120 13.99 10.07 -1.28
N LYS A 121 12.69 10.25 -1.01
CA LYS A 121 12.18 11.30 -0.11
C LYS A 121 12.68 11.21 1.33
N GLN A 122 13.26 10.11 1.73
CA GLN A 122 13.87 9.99 3.07
C GLN A 122 15.27 10.62 3.11
N ALA A 123 15.95 10.69 1.96
CA ALA A 123 17.27 11.32 1.85
C ALA A 123 17.20 12.85 1.77
N VAL A 124 16.17 13.39 1.10
CA VAL A 124 15.92 14.84 0.96
C VAL A 124 14.41 15.13 0.96
N PRO A 125 13.97 16.36 1.32
CA PRO A 125 12.58 16.78 1.14
C PRO A 125 12.11 16.60 -0.30
N TRP A 126 10.82 16.30 -0.49
CA TRP A 126 10.25 16.00 -1.83
C TRP A 126 10.46 17.16 -2.85
N ASN A 127 10.38 18.40 -2.40
CA ASN A 127 10.59 19.57 -3.25
C ASN A 127 12.04 19.66 -3.74
N VAL A 128 13.03 19.32 -2.92
CA VAL A 128 14.44 19.25 -3.30
C VAL A 128 14.66 18.10 -4.30
N LEU A 129 14.05 16.94 -4.08
CA LEU A 129 14.12 15.84 -5.05
C LEU A 129 13.57 16.24 -6.40
N VAL A 130 12.39 16.90 -6.44
CA VAL A 130 11.78 17.38 -7.69
C VAL A 130 12.66 18.44 -8.37
N GLU A 131 13.24 19.35 -7.60
CA GLU A 131 14.20 20.34 -8.11
C GLU A 131 15.40 19.66 -8.78
N HIS A 132 16.04 18.69 -8.09
CA HIS A 132 17.17 17.95 -8.64
C HIS A 132 16.79 17.16 -9.91
N VAL A 133 15.60 16.57 -9.96
CA VAL A 133 15.08 15.89 -11.16
C VAL A 133 14.92 16.87 -12.32
N ASN A 134 14.44 18.10 -12.08
CA ASN A 134 14.30 19.12 -13.12
C ASN A 134 15.64 19.68 -13.58
N GLN A 135 16.64 19.74 -12.71
CA GLN A 135 18.00 20.23 -13.03
C GLN A 135 18.80 19.20 -13.85
N ASP A 136 18.82 17.95 -13.39
CA ASP A 136 19.59 16.86 -14.02
C ASP A 136 18.96 15.48 -13.67
N ALA A 137 17.97 15.10 -14.45
CA ALA A 137 17.26 13.83 -14.27
C ALA A 137 18.17 12.60 -14.42
N GLU A 138 19.22 12.66 -15.24
CA GLU A 138 20.15 11.56 -15.45
C GLU A 138 21.02 11.33 -14.22
N ALA A 139 21.55 12.39 -13.64
CA ALA A 139 22.33 12.32 -12.42
C ALA A 139 21.51 11.74 -11.25
N VAL A 140 20.26 12.17 -11.09
CA VAL A 140 19.33 11.64 -10.08
C VAL A 140 19.00 10.16 -10.34
N SER A 141 18.85 9.75 -11.59
CA SER A 141 18.51 8.38 -11.98
C SER A 141 19.49 7.34 -11.45
N ARG A 142 20.78 7.67 -11.30
CA ARG A 142 21.78 6.75 -10.72
C ARG A 142 21.46 6.39 -9.26
N GLY A 143 21.06 7.39 -8.47
CA GLY A 143 20.63 7.14 -7.09
C GLY A 143 19.29 6.37 -7.02
N MET A 144 18.36 6.71 -7.90
CA MET A 144 17.08 6.00 -8.02
C MET A 144 17.28 4.52 -8.37
N GLU A 145 18.24 4.21 -9.26
CA GLU A 145 18.63 2.84 -9.59
C GLU A 145 19.18 2.10 -8.36
N ASN A 146 20.12 2.70 -7.64
CA ASN A 146 20.70 2.11 -6.42
C ASN A 146 19.63 1.84 -5.34
N ILE A 147 18.69 2.78 -5.16
CA ILE A 147 17.54 2.60 -4.27
C ILE A 147 16.65 1.44 -4.77
N THR A 148 16.39 1.36 -6.06
CA THR A 148 15.58 0.28 -6.66
C THR A 148 16.22 -1.08 -6.42
N LEU A 149 17.52 -1.21 -6.67
CA LEU A 149 18.29 -2.44 -6.41
C LEU A 149 18.29 -2.82 -4.93
N SER A 150 18.38 -1.83 -4.03
CA SER A 150 18.24 -2.04 -2.59
C SER A 150 16.88 -2.63 -2.22
N LEU A 151 15.80 -2.07 -2.76
CA LEU A 151 14.44 -2.58 -2.54
C LEU A 151 14.23 -3.97 -3.16
N MET A 152 14.91 -4.29 -4.28
CA MET A 152 14.90 -5.64 -4.83
C MET A 152 15.55 -6.67 -3.88
N ASN A 153 16.63 -6.30 -3.16
CA ASN A 153 17.22 -7.16 -2.13
C ASN A 153 16.20 -7.46 -1.03
N PHE A 154 15.45 -6.45 -0.57
CA PHE A 154 14.36 -6.64 0.40
C PHE A 154 13.25 -7.54 -0.13
N VAL A 155 12.78 -7.31 -1.36
CA VAL A 155 11.72 -8.12 -1.98
C VAL A 155 12.14 -9.59 -2.09
N GLN A 156 13.38 -9.86 -2.48
CA GLN A 156 13.90 -11.23 -2.59
C GLN A 156 13.95 -11.91 -1.22
N ALA A 157 14.43 -11.22 -0.19
CA ALA A 157 14.49 -11.74 1.17
C ALA A 157 13.10 -12.02 1.74
N ALA A 158 12.16 -11.08 1.60
CA ALA A 158 10.78 -11.23 2.05
C ALA A 158 10.06 -12.38 1.31
N ALA A 159 10.30 -12.57 0.02
CA ALA A 159 9.76 -13.69 -0.75
C ALA A 159 10.30 -15.04 -0.24
N ARG A 160 11.60 -15.13 0.08
CA ARG A 160 12.18 -16.35 0.69
C ARG A 160 11.59 -16.67 2.07
N LEU A 161 11.20 -15.66 2.85
CA LEU A 161 10.48 -15.85 4.12
C LEU A 161 9.03 -16.33 3.91
N GLY A 162 8.49 -16.19 2.70
CA GLY A 162 7.14 -16.63 2.36
C GLY A 162 6.05 -15.59 2.60
N VAL A 163 6.33 -14.31 2.39
CA VAL A 163 5.32 -13.26 2.32
C VAL A 163 4.28 -13.60 1.24
N ASP A 164 3.01 -13.25 1.46
CA ASP A 164 1.96 -13.54 0.48
C ASP A 164 1.87 -12.48 -0.62
N GLY A 165 2.20 -11.24 -0.30
CA GLY A 165 2.17 -10.14 -1.24
C GLY A 165 2.75 -8.85 -0.65
N PHE A 166 2.79 -7.83 -1.50
CA PHE A 166 3.23 -6.50 -1.11
C PHE A 166 2.12 -5.47 -1.31
N TYR A 167 2.07 -4.50 -0.40
CA TYR A 167 1.33 -3.26 -0.56
C TYR A 167 2.30 -2.24 -1.16
N MET A 168 2.27 -2.13 -2.50
CA MET A 168 3.22 -1.36 -3.31
C MET A 168 2.76 0.09 -3.38
N CYS A 169 3.44 0.98 -2.66
CA CYS A 169 3.08 2.40 -2.56
C CYS A 169 3.81 3.20 -3.63
N THR A 170 3.11 3.75 -4.64
CA THR A 170 3.68 4.73 -5.56
C THR A 170 3.38 6.15 -5.11
N GLN A 171 4.35 7.05 -5.28
CA GLN A 171 4.25 8.49 -5.06
C GLN A 171 5.00 9.26 -6.13
N GLY A 172 4.79 10.58 -6.18
CA GLY A 172 5.46 11.46 -7.13
C GLY A 172 4.76 11.55 -8.49
N GLY A 173 3.62 10.88 -8.64
CA GLY A 173 2.80 10.95 -9.86
C GLY A 173 1.84 12.13 -9.91
N GLU A 174 1.80 12.94 -8.86
CA GLU A 174 0.98 14.17 -8.80
C GLU A 174 1.51 15.24 -9.75
N THR A 175 0.61 15.85 -10.50
CA THR A 175 0.99 16.84 -11.53
C THR A 175 1.53 18.13 -10.97
N ASN A 176 1.22 18.48 -9.71
CA ASN A 176 1.82 19.59 -9.00
C ASN A 176 3.29 19.34 -8.59
N ARG A 177 3.76 18.07 -8.64
CA ARG A 177 5.15 17.69 -8.38
C ARG A 177 5.93 17.52 -9.68
N ILE A 178 5.45 16.69 -10.59
CA ILE A 178 6.06 16.46 -11.91
C ILE A 178 4.97 16.56 -12.97
N ALA A 179 4.78 17.77 -13.51
CA ALA A 179 3.77 18.03 -14.52
C ALA A 179 4.10 17.34 -15.85
N ASP A 180 5.37 17.38 -16.27
CA ASP A 180 5.84 16.74 -17.49
C ASP A 180 5.71 15.22 -17.38
N ARG A 181 4.83 14.65 -18.20
CA ARG A 181 4.59 13.21 -18.27
C ARG A 181 5.80 12.41 -18.74
N ALA A 182 6.60 12.96 -19.67
CA ALA A 182 7.79 12.27 -20.14
C ALA A 182 8.85 12.21 -19.02
N LEU A 183 9.00 13.29 -18.27
CA LEU A 183 9.86 13.33 -17.09
C LEU A 183 9.37 12.34 -16.02
N PHE A 184 8.08 12.35 -15.69
CA PHE A 184 7.49 11.37 -14.76
C PHE A 184 7.78 9.92 -15.21
N ASN A 185 7.57 9.62 -16.48
CA ASN A 185 7.78 8.27 -16.99
C ASN A 185 9.23 7.79 -16.82
N ARG A 186 10.22 8.64 -17.12
CA ARG A 186 11.63 8.21 -17.04
C ARG A 186 12.23 8.27 -15.64
N THR A 187 11.69 9.10 -14.73
CA THR A 187 12.29 9.30 -13.39
C THR A 187 11.54 8.62 -12.25
N ILE A 188 10.24 8.44 -12.38
CA ILE A 188 9.41 7.78 -11.34
C ILE A 188 8.92 6.43 -11.84
N LYS A 189 8.08 6.45 -12.88
CA LYS A 189 7.40 5.26 -13.37
C LYS A 189 8.36 4.15 -13.81
N ASN A 190 9.47 4.52 -14.46
CA ASN A 190 10.46 3.52 -14.90
C ASN A 190 11.02 2.71 -13.73
N PHE A 191 11.37 3.37 -12.62
CA PHE A 191 11.89 2.71 -11.43
C PHE A 191 10.81 1.93 -10.67
N ASP A 192 9.61 2.47 -10.56
CA ASP A 192 8.46 1.76 -10.00
C ASP A 192 8.21 0.47 -10.79
N MET A 193 8.18 0.54 -12.12
CA MET A 193 7.92 -0.61 -12.97
C MET A 193 9.05 -1.65 -12.93
N MET A 194 10.32 -1.23 -12.81
CA MET A 194 11.44 -2.15 -12.59
C MET A 194 11.23 -2.96 -11.31
N LEU A 195 10.90 -2.30 -10.20
CA LEU A 195 10.68 -2.94 -8.90
C LEU A 195 9.42 -3.81 -8.90
N TYR A 196 8.28 -3.26 -9.32
CA TYR A 196 6.98 -3.92 -9.16
C TYR A 196 6.77 -5.10 -10.10
N LYS A 197 7.41 -5.13 -11.28
CA LYS A 197 7.47 -6.34 -12.11
C LYS A 197 8.18 -7.48 -11.38
N GLN A 198 9.32 -7.19 -10.76
CA GLN A 198 10.05 -8.17 -9.96
C GLN A 198 9.24 -8.70 -8.77
N VAL A 199 8.42 -7.84 -8.16
CA VAL A 199 7.49 -8.25 -7.09
C VAL A 199 6.44 -9.21 -7.62
N THR A 200 5.78 -8.86 -8.72
CA THR A 200 4.66 -9.68 -9.27
C THR A 200 5.10 -11.03 -9.83
N GLU A 201 6.36 -11.16 -10.25
CA GLU A 201 6.96 -12.43 -10.65
C GLU A 201 7.22 -13.37 -9.47
N ARG A 202 7.37 -12.86 -8.24
CA ARG A 202 7.76 -13.64 -7.06
C ARG A 202 6.61 -13.98 -6.14
N VAL A 203 5.66 -13.06 -5.98
CA VAL A 203 4.53 -13.22 -5.06
C VAL A 203 3.21 -12.79 -5.71
N PRO A 204 2.10 -13.53 -5.47
CA PRO A 204 0.88 -13.36 -6.27
C PRO A 204 -0.08 -12.29 -5.74
N TYR A 205 -0.08 -11.97 -4.44
CA TYR A 205 -1.17 -11.18 -3.83
C TYR A 205 -0.78 -9.74 -3.53
N ASN A 206 -0.40 -9.01 -4.58
CA ASN A 206 0.06 -7.63 -4.47
C ASN A 206 -1.07 -6.63 -4.61
N ILE A 207 -1.06 -5.61 -3.77
CA ILE A 207 -1.95 -4.45 -3.81
C ILE A 207 -1.13 -3.25 -4.29
N MET A 208 -1.48 -2.69 -5.44
CA MET A 208 -0.92 -1.44 -5.92
C MET A 208 -1.64 -0.29 -5.22
N HIS A 209 -0.92 0.61 -4.60
CA HIS A 209 -1.47 1.78 -3.93
C HIS A 209 -0.97 3.07 -4.57
N VAL A 210 -1.91 3.84 -5.13
CA VAL A 210 -1.63 5.22 -5.54
C VAL A 210 -1.79 6.11 -4.31
N CYS A 211 -0.66 6.47 -3.74
CA CYS A 211 -0.59 7.22 -2.50
C CYS A 211 -0.82 8.70 -2.78
N ASP A 212 -1.87 9.26 -2.17
CA ASP A 212 -2.21 10.68 -2.30
C ASP A 212 -2.11 11.37 -0.94
N TYR A 213 -1.29 12.41 -0.87
CA TYR A 213 -1.14 13.20 0.33
C TYR A 213 -1.62 14.64 0.18
N ASP A 214 -1.38 15.28 -0.96
CA ASP A 214 -1.60 16.73 -1.12
C ASP A 214 -1.56 17.16 -2.59
N GLY A 215 -1.72 16.21 -3.51
CA GLY A 215 -1.49 16.47 -4.93
C GLY A 215 -2.73 16.38 -5.81
N SER A 216 -2.57 16.83 -7.05
CA SER A 216 -3.52 16.63 -8.12
C SER A 216 -3.08 15.49 -9.04
N TYR A 217 -3.96 14.56 -9.30
CA TYR A 217 -3.74 13.44 -10.21
C TYR A 217 -4.37 13.68 -11.58
N GLN A 218 -4.09 14.81 -12.19
CA GLN A 218 -4.48 15.02 -13.60
C GLN A 218 -3.78 13.98 -14.48
N GLY A 219 -4.54 13.39 -15.41
CA GLY A 219 -4.05 12.27 -16.22
C GLY A 219 -3.84 10.98 -15.42
N PHE A 220 -4.60 10.79 -14.35
CA PHE A 220 -4.53 9.63 -13.44
C PHE A 220 -4.51 8.30 -14.18
N THR A 221 -5.50 8.05 -15.02
CA THR A 221 -5.59 6.81 -15.80
C THR A 221 -4.34 6.58 -16.63
N SER A 222 -3.87 7.59 -17.36
CA SER A 222 -2.72 7.47 -18.26
C SER A 222 -1.39 7.28 -17.52
N ARG A 223 -1.29 7.67 -16.25
CA ARG A 223 -0.10 7.50 -15.43
C ARG A 223 -0.04 6.12 -14.77
N PHE A 224 -1.18 5.60 -14.27
CA PHE A 224 -1.18 4.46 -13.37
C PHE A 224 -1.89 3.20 -13.87
N GLN A 225 -2.65 3.25 -14.97
CA GLN A 225 -3.46 2.12 -15.44
C GLN A 225 -2.66 0.83 -15.66
N ASP A 226 -1.43 0.92 -16.11
CA ASP A 226 -0.54 -0.20 -16.44
C ASP A 226 0.37 -0.65 -15.28
N TYR A 227 0.27 -0.02 -14.10
CA TYR A 227 0.99 -0.47 -12.93
C TYR A 227 0.51 -1.87 -12.52
N PRO A 228 1.42 -2.80 -12.17
CA PRO A 228 1.04 -4.15 -11.82
C PRO A 228 0.42 -4.23 -10.42
N GLY A 229 -0.21 -5.36 -10.12
CA GLY A 229 -0.85 -5.67 -8.84
C GLY A 229 -2.21 -6.34 -9.04
N ARG A 230 -2.57 -7.25 -8.17
CA ARG A 230 -3.87 -7.95 -8.22
C ARG A 230 -5.03 -7.04 -7.82
N VAL A 231 -4.81 -6.14 -6.91
CA VAL A 231 -5.77 -5.15 -6.40
C VAL A 231 -5.18 -3.76 -6.58
N VAL A 232 -6.03 -2.75 -6.73
CA VAL A 232 -5.63 -1.35 -6.68
C VAL A 232 -6.33 -0.65 -5.53
N ASN A 233 -5.56 -0.03 -4.66
CA ASN A 233 -6.06 0.92 -3.67
C ASN A 233 -5.83 2.34 -4.19
N VAL A 234 -6.89 3.10 -4.31
CA VAL A 234 -6.92 4.38 -5.02
C VAL A 234 -7.35 5.54 -4.12
N PRO A 235 -6.98 6.79 -4.44
CA PRO A 235 -7.50 7.98 -3.79
C PRO A 235 -9.01 8.16 -4.08
N LEU A 236 -9.65 9.05 -3.33
CA LEU A 236 -11.09 9.36 -3.49
C LEU A 236 -11.38 10.34 -4.62
N SER A 237 -10.37 10.91 -5.23
CA SER A 237 -10.50 11.82 -6.37
C SER A 237 -9.38 11.58 -7.37
N ALA A 238 -9.68 11.79 -8.65
CA ALA A 238 -8.73 11.78 -9.75
C ALA A 238 -9.21 12.77 -10.81
N ASP A 239 -8.29 13.45 -11.48
CA ASP A 239 -8.60 14.43 -12.54
C ASP A 239 -9.61 15.52 -12.06
N ALA A 240 -9.43 15.97 -10.80
CA ALA A 240 -10.31 16.93 -10.12
C ALA A 240 -11.79 16.48 -10.00
N GLN A 241 -12.06 15.19 -10.13
CA GLN A 241 -13.40 14.60 -9.99
C GLN A 241 -13.41 13.51 -8.91
N PRO A 242 -14.53 13.32 -8.20
CA PRO A 242 -14.68 12.18 -7.30
C PRO A 242 -14.44 10.84 -8.04
N LEU A 243 -13.65 9.96 -7.44
CA LEU A 243 -13.35 8.63 -7.97
C LEU A 243 -14.11 7.56 -7.17
N SER A 244 -15.25 7.12 -7.70
CA SER A 244 -15.96 5.99 -7.09
C SER A 244 -15.21 4.68 -7.28
N MET A 245 -15.44 3.72 -6.37
CA MET A 245 -14.81 2.39 -6.45
C MET A 245 -15.25 1.63 -7.71
N ARG A 246 -16.47 1.84 -8.19
CA ARG A 246 -16.95 1.29 -9.47
C ARG A 246 -16.15 1.87 -10.64
N ARG A 247 -15.96 3.20 -10.67
CA ARG A 247 -15.15 3.85 -11.72
C ARG A 247 -13.69 3.42 -11.68
N ALA A 248 -13.11 3.25 -10.51
CA ALA A 248 -11.77 2.72 -10.35
C ALA A 248 -11.66 1.27 -10.89
N ALA A 249 -12.63 0.41 -10.60
CA ALA A 249 -12.66 -0.95 -11.13
C ALA A 249 -12.76 -0.99 -12.67
N GLU A 250 -13.53 -0.09 -13.28
CA GLU A 250 -13.61 0.07 -14.74
C GLU A 250 -12.28 0.50 -15.36
N ILE A 251 -11.58 1.46 -14.73
CA ILE A 251 -10.27 1.96 -15.20
C ILE A 251 -9.22 0.84 -15.13
N PHE A 252 -9.10 0.18 -13.99
CA PHE A 252 -8.03 -0.79 -13.75
C PHE A 252 -8.38 -2.22 -14.17
N LYS A 253 -9.65 -2.53 -14.43
CA LYS A 253 -10.17 -3.86 -14.84
C LYS A 253 -9.73 -4.98 -13.88
N ARG A 254 -9.72 -4.71 -12.60
CA ARG A 254 -9.33 -5.64 -11.53
C ARG A 254 -9.94 -5.22 -10.20
N PRO A 255 -9.88 -6.08 -9.14
CA PRO A 255 -10.40 -5.72 -7.84
C PRO A 255 -9.84 -4.40 -7.32
N VAL A 256 -10.67 -3.64 -6.61
CA VAL A 256 -10.29 -2.37 -6.00
C VAL A 256 -10.48 -2.42 -4.50
N MET A 257 -9.67 -1.65 -3.80
CA MET A 257 -9.72 -1.44 -2.37
C MET A 257 -9.86 0.06 -2.08
N GLY A 258 -10.63 0.42 -1.05
CA GLY A 258 -10.75 1.82 -0.64
C GLY A 258 -12.17 2.23 -0.31
N GLY A 259 -12.52 3.45 -0.67
CA GLY A 259 -13.87 4.04 -0.58
C GLY A 259 -14.08 4.95 0.60
N LEU A 260 -13.29 4.83 1.68
CA LEU A 260 -13.43 5.70 2.86
C LEU A 260 -12.27 6.69 2.98
N GLU A 261 -12.60 7.89 3.42
CA GLU A 261 -11.62 8.92 3.73
C GLU A 261 -10.87 8.56 5.03
N ARG A 262 -9.55 8.46 4.95
CA ARG A 262 -8.68 8.07 6.09
C ARG A 262 -8.79 8.99 7.30
N LEU A 263 -9.07 10.28 7.09
CA LEU A 263 -9.24 11.28 8.15
C LEU A 263 -10.72 11.65 8.38
N GLY A 264 -11.65 10.94 7.74
CA GLY A 264 -13.08 11.11 7.87
C GLY A 264 -13.66 10.43 9.11
N ALA A 265 -14.91 9.98 9.01
CA ALA A 265 -15.67 9.40 10.12
C ALA A 265 -14.98 8.17 10.75
N ILE A 266 -14.23 7.38 9.99
CA ILE A 266 -13.50 6.23 10.53
C ILE A 266 -12.41 6.61 11.52
N SER A 267 -11.79 7.79 11.38
CA SER A 267 -10.73 8.29 12.26
C SER A 267 -11.22 9.27 13.32
N ASN A 268 -12.23 10.07 13.01
CA ASN A 268 -12.61 11.22 13.82
C ASN A 268 -14.09 11.23 14.26
N GLY A 269 -14.91 10.30 13.75
CA GLY A 269 -16.33 10.22 14.06
C GLY A 269 -16.67 9.23 15.17
N THR A 270 -17.97 8.92 15.30
CA THR A 270 -18.49 7.84 16.13
C THR A 270 -18.59 6.53 15.33
N PRO A 271 -18.76 5.36 15.98
CA PRO A 271 -19.01 4.09 15.30
C PRO A 271 -20.19 4.13 14.33
N ASP A 272 -21.28 4.85 14.68
CA ASP A 272 -22.44 4.96 13.80
C ASP A 272 -22.17 5.87 12.59
N GLN A 273 -21.41 6.95 12.74
CA GLN A 273 -20.97 7.78 11.63
C GLN A 273 -20.03 7.00 10.70
N ALA A 274 -19.11 6.20 11.25
CA ALA A 274 -18.22 5.35 10.48
C ALA A 274 -19.00 4.28 9.68
N LYS A 275 -20.00 3.63 10.31
CA LYS A 275 -20.91 2.69 9.63
C LYS A 275 -21.72 3.36 8.54
N ALA A 276 -22.26 4.56 8.79
CA ALA A 276 -23.04 5.30 7.78
C ALA A 276 -22.19 5.62 6.54
N ALA A 277 -20.96 6.12 6.75
CA ALA A 277 -20.03 6.37 5.65
C ALA A 277 -19.69 5.08 4.86
N ALA A 278 -19.45 3.98 5.55
CA ALA A 278 -19.19 2.68 4.91
C ALA A 278 -20.40 2.17 4.12
N LEU A 279 -21.61 2.33 4.65
CA LEU A 279 -22.83 1.90 3.97
C LEU A 279 -23.01 2.60 2.61
N GLU A 280 -22.71 3.89 2.51
CA GLU A 280 -22.77 4.63 1.24
C GLU A 280 -21.78 4.08 0.21
N VAL A 281 -20.57 3.70 0.64
CA VAL A 281 -19.59 3.05 -0.24
C VAL A 281 -20.09 1.67 -0.68
N LEU A 282 -20.60 0.86 0.23
CA LEU A 282 -21.05 -0.51 -0.02
C LEU A 282 -22.22 -0.57 -1.00
N LYS A 283 -23.17 0.39 -0.96
CA LYS A 283 -24.30 0.48 -1.89
C LYS A 283 -23.89 0.58 -3.35
N THR A 284 -22.69 1.11 -3.62
CA THR A 284 -22.21 1.37 -4.99
C THR A 284 -20.92 0.61 -5.32
N ALA A 285 -20.45 -0.26 -4.43
CA ALA A 285 -19.22 -1.03 -4.60
C ALA A 285 -19.32 -1.99 -5.79
N PRO A 286 -18.21 -2.24 -6.52
CA PRO A 286 -18.14 -3.29 -7.54
C PRO A 286 -18.09 -4.69 -6.89
N ALA A 287 -18.31 -5.74 -7.72
CA ALA A 287 -18.43 -7.12 -7.23
C ALA A 287 -17.19 -7.63 -6.46
N ASN A 288 -15.99 -7.38 -6.98
CA ASN A 288 -14.75 -7.80 -6.34
C ASN A 288 -14.09 -6.60 -5.63
N PHE A 289 -14.58 -6.29 -4.45
CA PHE A 289 -14.25 -5.11 -3.69
C PHE A 289 -13.71 -5.46 -2.31
N ILE A 290 -12.78 -4.66 -1.81
CA ILE A 290 -12.27 -4.69 -0.45
C ILE A 290 -12.54 -3.32 0.17
N LEU A 291 -13.33 -3.28 1.24
CA LEU A 291 -13.58 -2.02 1.95
C LEU A 291 -12.30 -1.57 2.67
N GLY A 292 -11.90 -0.35 2.44
CA GLY A 292 -10.70 0.24 3.05
C GLY A 292 -10.74 1.76 3.03
N ALA A 293 -9.67 2.36 3.49
CA ALA A 293 -9.46 3.80 3.35
C ALA A 293 -8.63 4.11 2.09
N ASP A 294 -8.66 5.36 1.66
CA ASP A 294 -7.83 5.89 0.57
C ASP A 294 -6.32 5.83 0.88
N CYS A 295 -5.95 5.84 2.17
CA CYS A 295 -4.58 5.65 2.65
C CYS A 295 -4.58 5.18 4.11
N THR A 296 -3.43 5.23 4.78
CA THR A 296 -3.24 4.92 6.21
C THR A 296 -4.11 5.84 7.08
N VAL A 297 -4.91 5.27 7.97
CA VAL A 297 -5.76 6.02 8.90
C VAL A 297 -4.93 6.71 9.99
N ASN A 298 -5.54 7.66 10.70
CA ASN A 298 -4.89 8.32 11.82
C ASN A 298 -4.47 7.29 12.88
N ALA A 299 -3.25 7.41 13.41
CA ALA A 299 -2.73 6.53 14.47
C ALA A 299 -3.57 6.57 15.77
N LYS A 300 -4.44 7.57 15.93
CA LYS A 300 -5.38 7.70 17.05
C LYS A 300 -6.82 7.30 16.65
N ALA A 301 -7.04 6.72 15.46
CA ALA A 301 -8.36 6.28 15.05
C ALA A 301 -8.94 5.27 16.06
N PRO A 302 -10.17 5.46 16.53
CA PRO A 302 -10.77 4.54 17.50
C PRO A 302 -10.95 3.15 16.90
N ILE A 303 -10.42 2.13 17.56
CA ILE A 303 -10.55 0.73 17.13
C ILE A 303 -12.03 0.33 16.99
N GLY A 304 -12.89 0.88 17.83
CA GLY A 304 -14.35 0.65 17.77
C GLY A 304 -14.97 1.10 16.43
N ASN A 305 -14.51 2.21 15.85
CA ASN A 305 -14.97 2.68 14.54
C ASN A 305 -14.57 1.71 13.43
N LEU A 306 -13.29 1.29 13.44
CA LEU A 306 -12.77 0.37 12.45
C LEU A 306 -13.47 -0.99 12.52
N ARG A 307 -13.62 -1.54 13.74
CA ARG A 307 -14.35 -2.80 13.96
C ARG A 307 -15.81 -2.70 13.51
N ALA A 308 -16.52 -1.63 13.87
CA ALA A 308 -17.92 -1.44 13.47
C ALA A 308 -18.08 -1.36 11.95
N THR A 309 -17.16 -0.71 11.27
CA THR A 309 -17.11 -0.60 9.80
C THR A 309 -16.82 -1.97 9.15
N ILE A 310 -15.88 -2.73 9.68
CA ILE A 310 -15.52 -4.07 9.20
C ILE A 310 -16.69 -5.05 9.38
N ASN A 311 -17.32 -5.04 10.56
CA ASN A 311 -18.50 -5.89 10.83
C ASN A 311 -19.64 -5.58 9.85
N LEU A 312 -19.91 -4.31 9.58
CA LEU A 312 -20.90 -3.90 8.58
C LEU A 312 -20.58 -4.49 7.20
N ALA A 313 -19.33 -4.43 6.74
CA ALA A 313 -18.91 -5.00 5.46
C ALA A 313 -19.11 -6.53 5.43
N HIS A 314 -18.81 -7.22 6.51
CA HIS A 314 -19.01 -8.67 6.63
C HIS A 314 -20.49 -9.08 6.64
N GLU A 315 -21.37 -8.24 7.19
CA GLU A 315 -22.81 -8.48 7.26
C GLU A 315 -23.55 -8.01 6.00
N TYR A 316 -22.95 -7.09 5.22
CA TYR A 316 -23.59 -6.54 4.04
C TYR A 316 -23.86 -7.61 2.98
N ARG A 317 -25.10 -7.62 2.47
CA ARG A 317 -25.53 -8.50 1.39
C ARG A 317 -26.00 -7.64 0.22
N THR A 318 -25.55 -7.95 -0.96
CA THR A 318 -25.97 -7.32 -2.23
C THR A 318 -27.23 -7.95 -2.76
#